data_251b2d153867e5ea72314ad8cbd223a4
#
_entry.id   251b2d153867e5ea72314ad8cbd223a4
#
_cell.length_a   1.000
_cell.length_b   1.000
_cell.length_c   1.000
_cell.angle_alpha   90.00
_cell.angle_beta   90.00
_cell.angle_gamma   90.00
#
_symmetry.space_group_name_H-M   'P 1'
#
loop_
_entity.id
_entity.type
_entity.pdbx_description
1 polymer ?
#
loop_
_entity_poly.entity_id
_entity_poly.type
_entity_poly.pdbx_seq_one_letter_code
_entity_poly.pdbx_strand_id
1 'polypeptide(L)'
;MSVRDVIIVGAGPSGLATALACHQLGLDYVVLEQGALCDGIVRFPLNMVFFTTPELMEIGGVPLTTPYDKPTRIEALRYYRKVTDMFQLQVSLYEEVVRVERPEAPGEPLVLETRVRQAQGGQVRATRIRRARNVVLAMGYYNQPNLLHVPGEDLPHVTHFYKEAHPFYRQRVVIVGGKNSAAEAALEIHRAGGYVTMVHRGPGFGESVKYWVKPDIENRVKEGSITAHFSANVTEIRPTEVVLNTGVTIPAEAVLLLTGYHADEDWMRQIGIEIHPDTRAPKYDATTYETTVPGLFVAGGQLAGKRTGTVFIENGRFHGEVIAKTLAARLGQ
;
A
#
# COMPACT_ATOMS: atom_id res chain seq x y z
N MET A 1 -2.67 -2.11 32.13
CA MET A 1 -2.80 -1.24 30.94
C MET A 1 -4.27 -0.98 30.70
N SER A 2 -4.66 0.25 30.40
CA SER A 2 -6.06 0.61 30.10
C SER A 2 -6.54 -0.05 28.81
N VAL A 3 -7.81 -0.41 28.76
CA VAL A 3 -8.47 -0.87 27.52
C VAL A 3 -8.90 0.36 26.75
N ARG A 4 -8.45 0.52 25.51
CA ARG A 4 -8.87 1.58 24.60
C ARG A 4 -10.24 1.30 24.00
N ASP A 5 -10.95 2.33 23.58
CA ASP A 5 -12.16 2.12 22.78
C ASP A 5 -11.81 1.59 21.40
N VAL A 6 -10.72 2.14 20.79
CA VAL A 6 -10.29 1.80 19.43
C VAL A 6 -8.77 1.74 19.33
N ILE A 7 -8.25 0.70 18.69
CA ILE A 7 -6.88 0.68 18.14
C ILE A 7 -6.99 0.66 16.62
N ILE A 8 -6.30 1.61 15.95
CA ILE A 8 -6.24 1.71 14.51
C ILE A 8 -4.87 1.20 14.06
N VAL A 9 -4.82 0.22 13.16
CA VAL A 9 -3.58 -0.38 12.66
C VAL A 9 -3.27 0.19 11.28
N GLY A 10 -2.21 0.99 11.20
CA GLY A 10 -1.77 1.73 10.03
C GLY A 10 -2.09 3.21 10.07
N ALA A 11 -1.06 4.06 9.91
CA ALA A 11 -1.15 5.52 9.85
C ALA A 11 -1.07 6.06 8.41
N GLY A 12 -1.64 5.35 7.45
CA GLY A 12 -1.90 5.85 6.12
C GLY A 12 -3.10 6.81 6.08
N PRO A 13 -3.44 7.38 4.91
CA PRO A 13 -4.55 8.34 4.79
C PRO A 13 -5.87 7.85 5.40
N SER A 14 -6.26 6.60 5.16
CA SER A 14 -7.51 6.03 5.71
C SER A 14 -7.44 5.82 7.23
N GLY A 15 -6.28 5.41 7.76
CA GLY A 15 -6.09 5.26 9.20
C GLY A 15 -6.10 6.62 9.91
N LEU A 16 -5.46 7.64 9.33
CA LEU A 16 -5.49 9.01 9.87
C LEU A 16 -6.89 9.63 9.78
N ALA A 17 -7.63 9.39 8.70
CA ALA A 17 -9.03 9.82 8.60
C ALA A 17 -9.90 9.14 9.67
N THR A 18 -9.67 7.85 9.94
CA THR A 18 -10.35 7.13 11.02
C THR A 18 -9.99 7.70 12.39
N ALA A 19 -8.70 7.95 12.64
CA ALA A 19 -8.22 8.55 13.89
C ALA A 19 -8.85 9.91 14.15
N LEU A 20 -8.91 10.74 13.11
CA LEU A 20 -9.52 12.07 13.19
C LEU A 20 -11.02 11.98 13.50
N ALA A 21 -11.75 11.09 12.85
CA ALA A 21 -13.17 10.88 13.15
C ALA A 21 -13.39 10.37 14.59
N CYS A 22 -12.54 9.46 15.08
CA CYS A 22 -12.56 9.02 16.48
C CYS A 22 -12.26 10.18 17.44
N HIS A 23 -11.25 11.01 17.12
CA HIS A 23 -10.90 12.19 17.90
C HIS A 23 -12.07 13.18 18.01
N GLN A 24 -12.74 13.49 16.91
CA GLN A 24 -13.88 14.40 16.86
C GLN A 24 -15.09 13.91 17.66
N LEU A 25 -15.25 12.61 17.79
CA LEU A 25 -16.33 11.97 18.57
C LEU A 25 -15.92 11.65 20.02
N GLY A 26 -14.73 12.05 20.48
CA GLY A 26 -14.28 11.87 21.85
C GLY A 26 -13.92 10.42 22.23
N LEU A 27 -13.75 9.51 21.25
CA LEU A 27 -13.35 8.14 21.50
C LEU A 27 -11.89 8.05 21.99
N ASP A 28 -11.62 7.16 22.94
CA ASP A 28 -10.24 6.85 23.39
C ASP A 28 -9.55 5.93 22.39
N TYR A 29 -8.67 6.48 21.55
CA TYR A 29 -8.01 5.74 20.48
C TYR A 29 -6.48 5.85 20.50
N VAL A 30 -5.83 4.97 19.75
CA VAL A 30 -4.42 5.10 19.35
C VAL A 30 -4.23 4.49 17.96
N VAL A 31 -3.41 5.13 17.14
CA VAL A 31 -2.95 4.58 15.86
C VAL A 31 -1.61 3.90 16.05
N LEU A 32 -1.45 2.67 15.57
CA LEU A 32 -0.19 1.93 15.56
C LEU A 32 0.33 1.84 14.12
N GLU A 33 1.54 2.34 13.89
CA GLU A 33 2.17 2.35 12.57
C GLU A 33 3.52 1.64 12.63
N GLN A 34 3.72 0.64 11.78
CA GLN A 34 4.95 -0.16 11.74
C GLN A 34 6.20 0.63 11.29
N GLY A 35 5.99 1.69 10.53
CA GLY A 35 7.04 2.52 9.96
C GLY A 35 6.90 4.00 10.31
N ALA A 36 7.26 4.85 9.37
CA ALA A 36 7.04 6.29 9.45
C ALA A 36 5.56 6.63 9.18
N LEU A 37 5.16 7.84 9.56
CA LEU A 37 3.81 8.33 9.22
C LEU A 37 3.57 8.24 7.71
N CYS A 38 2.46 7.62 7.29
CA CYS A 38 2.13 7.32 5.90
C CYS A 38 3.21 6.47 5.19
N ASP A 39 3.74 5.42 5.84
CA ASP A 39 4.84 4.59 5.33
C ASP A 39 4.58 4.05 3.91
N GLY A 40 3.35 3.74 3.55
CA GLY A 40 2.99 3.36 2.18
C GLY A 40 3.33 4.46 1.16
N ILE A 41 3.04 5.74 1.47
CA ILE A 41 3.41 6.89 0.61
C ILE A 41 4.93 7.14 0.65
N VAL A 42 5.59 6.90 1.77
CA VAL A 42 7.06 7.00 1.87
C VAL A 42 7.75 6.05 0.89
N ARG A 43 7.16 4.89 0.63
CA ARG A 43 7.69 3.87 -0.30
C ARG A 43 7.40 4.13 -1.77
N PHE A 44 6.50 5.05 -2.10
CA PHE A 44 6.22 5.44 -3.49
C PHE A 44 7.45 6.06 -4.17
N PRO A 45 7.49 6.09 -5.51
CA PRO A 45 8.57 6.74 -6.24
C PRO A 45 8.81 8.17 -5.77
N LEU A 46 10.08 8.58 -5.66
CA LEU A 46 10.46 9.86 -5.05
C LEU A 46 9.82 11.06 -5.76
N ASN A 47 9.73 11.01 -7.07
CA ASN A 47 9.19 12.08 -7.92
C ASN A 47 7.71 11.85 -8.31
N MET A 48 7.02 10.94 -7.61
CA MET A 48 5.63 10.61 -7.94
C MET A 48 4.72 11.84 -7.81
N VAL A 49 3.91 12.05 -8.83
CA VAL A 49 2.75 12.95 -8.84
C VAL A 49 1.50 12.07 -8.76
N PHE A 50 0.59 12.38 -7.85
CA PHE A 50 -0.66 11.63 -7.72
C PHE A 50 -1.54 11.79 -8.95
N PHE A 51 -2.40 10.82 -9.21
CA PHE A 51 -3.33 10.87 -10.34
C PHE A 51 -4.58 11.70 -10.06
N THR A 52 -4.78 12.06 -8.80
CA THR A 52 -5.95 12.76 -8.27
C THR A 52 -5.65 14.23 -7.96
N THR A 53 -6.70 15.02 -7.73
CA THR A 53 -6.59 16.42 -7.31
C THR A 53 -6.40 16.53 -5.80
N PRO A 54 -5.89 17.66 -5.28
CA PRO A 54 -5.65 17.86 -3.85
C PRO A 54 -6.90 17.62 -3.00
N GLU A 55 -8.05 18.14 -3.41
CA GLU A 55 -9.32 18.07 -2.68
C GLU A 55 -9.78 16.65 -2.40
N LEU A 56 -9.45 15.72 -3.31
CA LEU A 56 -9.79 14.31 -3.16
C LEU A 56 -8.87 13.56 -2.20
N MET A 57 -7.79 14.18 -1.76
CA MET A 57 -6.86 13.62 -0.76
C MET A 57 -7.05 14.22 0.64
N GLU A 58 -7.87 15.26 0.75
CA GLU A 58 -8.13 15.97 2.01
C GLU A 58 -8.86 15.10 3.04
N ILE A 59 -8.48 15.26 4.31
CA ILE A 59 -9.15 14.66 5.46
C ILE A 59 -9.45 15.74 6.50
N GLY A 60 -10.56 15.60 7.22
CA GLY A 60 -10.94 16.48 8.33
C GLY A 60 -11.21 17.92 7.98
N GLY A 61 -11.55 18.23 6.73
CA GLY A 61 -11.80 19.60 6.29
C GLY A 61 -10.55 20.49 6.22
N VAL A 62 -9.34 19.92 6.33
CA VAL A 62 -8.09 20.66 6.19
C VAL A 62 -7.70 20.71 4.73
N PRO A 63 -7.54 21.92 4.12
CA PRO A 63 -7.16 22.04 2.73
C PRO A 63 -5.74 21.53 2.44
N LEU A 64 -5.59 20.79 1.33
CA LEU A 64 -4.31 20.43 0.73
C LEU A 64 -4.00 21.42 -0.40
N THR A 65 -3.10 22.35 -0.14
CA THR A 65 -2.70 23.37 -1.11
C THR A 65 -1.43 22.94 -1.83
N THR A 66 -1.44 22.98 -3.14
CA THR A 66 -0.30 22.75 -4.04
C THR A 66 -0.31 23.78 -5.17
N PRO A 67 0.85 24.18 -5.72
CA PRO A 67 0.90 25.08 -6.86
C PRO A 67 0.50 24.44 -8.19
N TYR A 68 0.22 23.13 -8.21
CA TYR A 68 -0.12 22.35 -9.39
C TYR A 68 -1.50 21.71 -9.27
N ASP A 69 -2.07 21.27 -10.38
CA ASP A 69 -3.38 20.59 -10.40
C ASP A 69 -3.37 19.26 -9.62
N LYS A 70 -2.21 18.65 -9.45
CA LYS A 70 -2.02 17.35 -8.81
C LYS A 70 -0.90 17.41 -7.78
N PRO A 71 -1.12 16.91 -6.56
CA PRO A 71 -0.10 16.94 -5.53
C PRO A 71 1.02 15.92 -5.80
N THR A 72 2.22 16.30 -5.39
CA THR A 72 3.38 15.40 -5.38
C THR A 72 3.38 14.54 -4.12
N ARG A 73 4.17 13.46 -4.15
CA ARG A 73 4.42 12.60 -2.98
C ARG A 73 4.87 13.42 -1.76
N ILE A 74 5.77 14.38 -1.94
CA ILE A 74 6.30 15.17 -0.82
C ILE A 74 5.24 16.12 -0.23
N GLU A 75 4.37 16.69 -1.06
CA GLU A 75 3.26 17.53 -0.60
C GLU A 75 2.24 16.72 0.19
N ALA A 76 1.88 15.50 -0.27
CA ALA A 76 1.02 14.59 0.47
C ALA A 76 1.59 14.23 1.84
N LEU A 77 2.90 13.89 1.92
CA LEU A 77 3.55 13.59 3.20
C LEU A 77 3.58 14.81 4.15
N ARG A 78 3.81 16.01 3.62
CA ARG A 78 3.74 17.27 4.41
C ARG A 78 2.33 17.52 4.92
N TYR A 79 1.34 17.30 4.07
CA TYR A 79 -0.07 17.48 4.39
C TYR A 79 -0.51 16.56 5.54
N TYR A 80 -0.28 15.25 5.45
CA TYR A 80 -0.70 14.31 6.48
C TYR A 80 0.03 14.53 7.81
N ARG A 81 1.30 14.95 7.80
CA ARG A 81 1.99 15.38 9.04
C ARG A 81 1.31 16.62 9.65
N LYS A 82 1.01 17.63 8.83
CA LYS A 82 0.32 18.85 9.29
C LYS A 82 -1.03 18.52 9.92
N VAL A 83 -1.82 17.66 9.31
CA VAL A 83 -3.11 17.21 9.86
C VAL A 83 -2.91 16.49 11.20
N THR A 84 -1.95 15.56 11.26
CA THR A 84 -1.62 14.82 12.48
C THR A 84 -1.24 15.75 13.63
N ASP A 85 -0.39 16.75 13.37
CA ASP A 85 0.06 17.72 14.37
C ASP A 85 -1.07 18.70 14.78
N MET A 86 -1.86 19.16 13.80
CA MET A 86 -2.94 20.13 14.01
C MET A 86 -4.02 19.60 14.97
N PHE A 87 -4.36 18.33 14.83
CA PHE A 87 -5.35 17.64 15.70
C PHE A 87 -4.70 16.86 16.85
N GLN A 88 -3.37 16.90 16.99
CA GLN A 88 -2.62 16.14 18.00
C GLN A 88 -3.03 14.67 18.04
N LEU A 89 -3.16 14.05 16.87
CA LEU A 89 -3.62 12.67 16.76
C LEU A 89 -2.67 11.72 17.51
N GLN A 90 -3.26 10.77 18.25
CA GLN A 90 -2.51 9.81 19.05
C GLN A 90 -1.93 8.71 18.14
N VAL A 91 -0.67 8.87 17.70
CA VAL A 91 0.02 7.94 16.80
C VAL A 91 1.27 7.39 17.45
N SER A 92 1.41 6.06 17.50
CA SER A 92 2.63 5.35 17.89
C SER A 92 3.33 4.86 16.62
N LEU A 93 4.41 5.56 16.23
CA LEU A 93 5.22 5.21 15.07
C LEU A 93 6.21 4.09 15.41
N TYR A 94 6.61 3.32 14.40
CA TYR A 94 7.52 2.17 14.52
C TYR A 94 7.02 1.12 15.51
N GLU A 95 5.71 1.01 15.67
CA GLU A 95 5.04 -0.01 16.46
C GLU A 95 4.22 -0.92 15.54
N GLU A 96 4.77 -2.10 15.26
CA GLU A 96 4.20 -3.13 14.40
C GLU A 96 3.25 -4.02 15.20
N VAL A 97 2.03 -4.22 14.73
CA VAL A 97 1.11 -5.24 15.27
C VAL A 97 1.46 -6.58 14.65
N VAL A 98 1.88 -7.53 15.48
CA VAL A 98 2.31 -8.86 15.01
C VAL A 98 1.26 -9.95 15.23
N ARG A 99 0.37 -9.75 16.20
CA ARG A 99 -0.71 -10.69 16.51
C ARG A 99 -1.93 -9.95 17.05
N VAL A 100 -3.10 -10.42 16.70
CA VAL A 100 -4.37 -10.01 17.29
C VAL A 100 -5.07 -11.27 17.81
N GLU A 101 -5.35 -11.29 19.09
CA GLU A 101 -6.12 -12.36 19.75
C GLU A 101 -7.55 -11.90 19.92
N ARG A 102 -8.47 -12.77 19.54
CA ARG A 102 -9.90 -12.54 19.69
C ARG A 102 -10.32 -12.76 21.17
N PRO A 103 -11.33 -12.07 21.63
CA PRO A 103 -11.89 -12.33 22.96
C PRO A 103 -12.43 -13.76 23.04
N GLU A 104 -12.25 -14.40 24.18
CA GLU A 104 -12.80 -15.72 24.49
C GLU A 104 -14.29 -15.64 24.85
N ALA A 105 -14.72 -14.53 25.43
CA ALA A 105 -16.09 -14.27 25.82
C ALA A 105 -16.61 -12.91 25.27
N PRO A 106 -17.93 -12.78 25.04
CA PRO A 106 -18.53 -11.52 24.64
C PRO A 106 -18.25 -10.39 25.64
N GLY A 107 -17.81 -9.24 25.15
CA GLY A 107 -17.48 -8.06 25.97
C GLY A 107 -16.05 -7.99 26.47
N GLU A 108 -15.26 -9.02 26.30
CA GLU A 108 -13.81 -8.96 26.54
C GLU A 108 -13.10 -8.18 25.42
N PRO A 109 -12.00 -7.48 25.74
CA PRO A 109 -11.26 -6.72 24.74
C PRO A 109 -10.43 -7.63 23.83
N LEU A 110 -10.24 -7.16 22.59
CA LEU A 110 -9.22 -7.69 21.71
C LEU A 110 -7.82 -7.40 22.30
N VAL A 111 -6.91 -8.37 22.17
CA VAL A 111 -5.54 -8.26 22.67
C VAL A 111 -4.58 -8.23 21.48
N LEU A 112 -3.75 -7.20 21.42
CA LEU A 112 -2.77 -7.04 20.36
C LEU A 112 -1.35 -7.16 20.93
N GLU A 113 -0.55 -8.05 20.35
CA GLU A 113 0.89 -8.09 20.58
C GLU A 113 1.56 -7.17 19.56
N THR A 114 2.43 -6.27 20.04
CA THR A 114 3.13 -5.31 19.20
C THR A 114 4.64 -5.34 19.44
N ARG A 115 5.42 -5.02 18.40
CA ARG A 115 6.87 -4.84 18.44
C ARG A 115 7.21 -3.39 18.16
N VAL A 116 7.85 -2.74 19.11
CA VAL A 116 8.39 -1.39 18.93
C VAL A 116 9.81 -1.49 18.41
N ARG A 117 10.05 -0.88 17.26
CA ARG A 117 11.36 -0.87 16.58
C ARG A 117 12.06 0.48 16.72
N GLN A 118 13.35 0.51 16.44
CA GLN A 118 14.04 1.76 16.11
C GLN A 118 13.54 2.27 14.75
N ALA A 119 13.60 3.60 14.54
CA ALA A 119 13.33 4.20 13.24
C ALA A 119 14.14 3.52 12.12
N GLN A 120 13.57 3.51 10.89
CA GLN A 120 14.19 2.95 9.70
C GLN A 120 14.47 1.43 9.75
N GLY A 121 13.57 0.65 10.36
CA GLY A 121 13.65 -0.81 10.37
C GLY A 121 14.70 -1.37 11.34
N GLY A 122 15.16 -0.58 12.29
CA GLY A 122 16.14 -0.98 13.29
C GLY A 122 15.66 -2.07 14.25
N GLN A 123 16.52 -2.42 15.22
CA GLN A 123 16.28 -3.48 16.19
C GLN A 123 14.98 -3.30 16.96
N VAL A 124 14.34 -4.42 17.34
CA VAL A 124 13.21 -4.42 18.25
C VAL A 124 13.66 -3.93 19.62
N ARG A 125 13.04 -2.86 20.13
CA ARG A 125 13.34 -2.27 21.45
C ARG A 125 12.46 -2.85 22.54
N ALA A 126 11.21 -3.19 22.21
CA ALA A 126 10.25 -3.70 23.16
C ALA A 126 9.12 -4.47 22.47
N THR A 127 8.58 -5.44 23.16
CA THR A 127 7.28 -6.05 22.87
C THR A 127 6.27 -5.47 23.85
N ARG A 128 5.05 -5.14 23.37
CA ARG A 128 3.98 -4.59 24.21
C ARG A 128 2.69 -5.36 23.96
N ILE A 129 1.87 -5.41 24.99
CA ILE A 129 0.50 -5.88 24.88
C ILE A 129 -0.42 -4.66 24.90
N ARG A 130 -1.29 -4.55 23.91
CA ARG A 130 -2.32 -3.52 23.81
C ARG A 130 -3.69 -4.18 23.93
N ARG A 131 -4.66 -3.45 24.48
CA ARG A 131 -6.05 -3.93 24.59
C ARG A 131 -7.01 -2.88 24.09
N ALA A 132 -8.02 -3.29 23.31
CA ALA A 132 -9.06 -2.41 22.82
C ALA A 132 -10.40 -3.15 22.71
N ARG A 133 -11.49 -2.41 22.85
CA ARG A 133 -12.83 -2.94 22.53
C ARG A 133 -13.01 -3.20 21.05
N ASN A 134 -12.37 -2.36 20.22
CA ASN A 134 -12.47 -2.43 18.77
C ASN A 134 -11.10 -2.21 18.11
N VAL A 135 -10.89 -2.82 16.95
CA VAL A 135 -9.68 -2.65 16.14
C VAL A 135 -10.09 -2.32 14.71
N VAL A 136 -9.46 -1.30 14.13
CA VAL A 136 -9.64 -0.92 12.71
C VAL A 136 -8.37 -1.23 11.94
N LEU A 137 -8.45 -2.09 10.95
CA LEU A 137 -7.35 -2.46 10.08
C LEU A 137 -7.30 -1.51 8.87
N ALA A 138 -6.29 -0.65 8.83
CA ALA A 138 -6.05 0.34 7.77
C ALA A 138 -4.63 0.22 7.18
N MET A 139 -4.10 -1.01 7.10
CA MET A 139 -2.71 -1.32 6.73
C MET A 139 -2.40 -1.14 5.23
N GLY A 140 -3.43 -0.95 4.39
CA GLY A 140 -3.26 -0.83 2.95
C GLY A 140 -2.80 -2.14 2.27
N TYR A 141 -2.09 -2.02 1.14
CA TYR A 141 -1.62 -3.18 0.36
C TYR A 141 -0.21 -2.99 -0.25
N TYR A 142 0.37 -1.82 -0.18
CA TYR A 142 1.61 -1.51 -0.91
C TYR A 142 2.84 -2.25 -0.37
N ASN A 143 2.76 -2.82 0.82
CA ASN A 143 3.83 -3.61 1.42
C ASN A 143 3.86 -5.08 0.97
N GLN A 144 2.84 -5.55 0.25
CA GLN A 144 2.66 -6.94 -0.19
C GLN A 144 2.72 -7.03 -1.72
N PRO A 145 3.92 -7.13 -2.33
CA PRO A 145 4.05 -7.30 -3.77
C PRO A 145 3.58 -8.70 -4.20
N ASN A 146 3.03 -8.78 -5.41
CA ASN A 146 2.74 -10.07 -6.02
C ASN A 146 4.04 -10.72 -6.47
N LEU A 147 4.47 -11.78 -5.79
CA LEU A 147 5.67 -12.54 -6.11
C LEU A 147 5.46 -13.38 -7.38
N LEU A 148 6.52 -13.62 -8.12
CA LEU A 148 6.54 -14.53 -9.27
C LEU A 148 6.78 -15.99 -8.85
N HIS A 149 7.41 -16.20 -7.69
CA HIS A 149 7.83 -17.49 -7.17
C HIS A 149 8.79 -18.22 -8.13
N VAL A 150 9.72 -17.48 -8.72
CA VAL A 150 10.74 -18.02 -9.62
C VAL A 150 12.11 -18.05 -8.95
N PRO A 151 13.01 -18.98 -9.33
CA PRO A 151 14.38 -18.95 -8.87
C PRO A 151 15.06 -17.61 -9.14
N GLY A 152 15.75 -17.07 -8.14
CA GLY A 152 16.49 -15.81 -8.23
C GLY A 152 15.67 -14.55 -7.97
N GLU A 153 14.41 -14.66 -7.56
CA GLU A 153 13.57 -13.49 -7.24
C GLU A 153 14.12 -12.64 -6.08
N ASP A 154 14.92 -13.25 -5.20
CA ASP A 154 15.53 -12.62 -3.99
C ASP A 154 16.97 -12.13 -4.24
N LEU A 155 17.47 -12.17 -5.47
CA LEU A 155 18.83 -11.70 -5.77
C LEU A 155 18.95 -10.18 -5.51
N PRO A 156 20.12 -9.68 -5.07
CA PRO A 156 20.30 -8.29 -4.64
C PRO A 156 19.97 -7.22 -5.69
N HIS A 157 20.02 -7.56 -6.98
CA HIS A 157 19.69 -6.66 -8.09
C HIS A 157 18.21 -6.73 -8.51
N VAL A 158 17.40 -7.51 -7.79
CA VAL A 158 15.95 -7.62 -8.01
C VAL A 158 15.20 -6.78 -6.98
N THR A 159 14.19 -6.05 -7.42
CA THR A 159 13.33 -5.27 -6.53
C THR A 159 11.87 -5.26 -7.00
N HIS A 160 10.95 -5.23 -6.03
CA HIS A 160 9.51 -5.05 -6.27
C HIS A 160 9.07 -3.57 -6.18
N PHE A 161 10.01 -2.67 -5.86
CA PHE A 161 9.70 -1.27 -5.60
C PHE A 161 10.60 -0.37 -6.46
N TYR A 162 10.00 0.39 -7.34
CA TYR A 162 10.69 1.45 -8.06
C TYR A 162 10.74 2.71 -7.22
N LYS A 163 11.89 3.37 -7.15
CA LYS A 163 12.10 4.62 -6.41
C LYS A 163 12.40 5.81 -7.29
N GLU A 164 13.39 5.68 -8.16
CA GLU A 164 13.87 6.74 -9.06
C GLU A 164 14.67 6.16 -10.21
N ALA A 165 14.83 6.94 -11.29
CA ALA A 165 15.46 6.49 -12.51
C ALA A 165 17.00 6.64 -12.53
N HIS A 166 17.54 7.62 -11.78
CA HIS A 166 18.95 8.01 -11.90
C HIS A 166 19.95 6.87 -11.70
N PRO A 167 19.77 5.94 -10.73
CA PRO A 167 20.68 4.80 -10.54
C PRO A 167 20.79 3.86 -11.73
N PHE A 168 19.85 3.90 -12.66
CA PHE A 168 19.79 3.00 -13.84
C PHE A 168 20.43 3.61 -15.10
N TYR A 169 21.09 4.75 -15.00
CA TYR A 169 21.80 5.36 -16.14
C TYR A 169 22.81 4.41 -16.75
N ARG A 170 22.68 4.15 -18.07
CA ARG A 170 23.48 3.21 -18.85
C ARG A 170 23.43 1.74 -18.37
N GLN A 171 22.44 1.36 -17.58
CA GLN A 171 22.22 -0.02 -17.16
C GLN A 171 21.15 -0.71 -18.00
N ARG A 172 21.31 -2.02 -18.19
CA ARG A 172 20.29 -2.88 -18.79
C ARG A 172 19.30 -3.29 -17.70
N VAL A 173 18.07 -2.80 -17.83
CA VAL A 173 17.02 -2.96 -16.83
C VAL A 173 15.89 -3.78 -17.41
N VAL A 174 15.57 -4.90 -16.77
CA VAL A 174 14.39 -5.69 -17.11
C VAL A 174 13.24 -5.29 -16.16
N ILE A 175 12.10 -4.90 -16.73
CA ILE A 175 10.90 -4.53 -15.98
C ILE A 175 9.81 -5.53 -16.28
N VAL A 176 9.35 -6.25 -15.25
CA VAL A 176 8.25 -7.22 -15.35
C VAL A 176 6.95 -6.56 -14.89
N GLY A 177 6.02 -6.40 -15.82
CA GLY A 177 4.73 -5.74 -15.58
C GLY A 177 4.18 -5.10 -16.85
N GLY A 178 2.88 -4.73 -16.83
CA GLY A 178 2.22 -4.12 -18.00
C GLY A 178 1.14 -3.11 -17.60
N LYS A 179 1.15 -2.60 -16.36
CA LYS A 179 0.24 -1.56 -15.86
C LYS A 179 1.00 -0.26 -15.55
N ASN A 180 0.33 0.71 -14.90
CA ASN A 180 0.88 2.05 -14.67
C ASN A 180 2.30 2.07 -14.12
N SER A 181 2.55 1.40 -12.99
CA SER A 181 3.87 1.44 -12.34
C SER A 181 5.00 0.94 -13.25
N ALA A 182 4.75 -0.11 -14.04
CA ALA A 182 5.74 -0.65 -14.97
C ALA A 182 5.97 0.29 -16.17
N ALA A 183 4.89 0.86 -16.73
CA ALA A 183 4.99 1.78 -17.87
C ALA A 183 5.67 3.10 -17.47
N GLU A 184 5.34 3.67 -16.32
CA GLU A 184 5.94 4.90 -15.82
C GLU A 184 7.42 4.69 -15.49
N ALA A 185 7.78 3.61 -14.76
CA ALA A 185 9.17 3.29 -14.46
C ALA A 185 9.99 3.07 -15.74
N ALA A 186 9.42 2.38 -16.75
CA ALA A 186 10.07 2.16 -18.03
C ALA A 186 10.38 3.47 -18.77
N LEU A 187 9.41 4.38 -18.82
CA LEU A 187 9.57 5.68 -19.46
C LEU A 187 10.59 6.56 -18.70
N GLU A 188 10.51 6.60 -17.37
CA GLU A 188 11.45 7.39 -16.56
C GLU A 188 12.90 6.87 -16.70
N ILE A 189 13.10 5.56 -16.60
CA ILE A 189 14.43 4.94 -16.72
C ILE A 189 14.98 5.13 -18.14
N HIS A 190 14.14 4.95 -19.18
CA HIS A 190 14.55 5.21 -20.55
C HIS A 190 14.98 6.67 -20.76
N ARG A 191 14.19 7.65 -20.26
CA ARG A 191 14.54 9.08 -20.33
C ARG A 191 15.81 9.43 -19.55
N ALA A 192 16.10 8.68 -18.49
CA ALA A 192 17.35 8.81 -17.74
C ALA A 192 18.55 8.16 -18.43
N GLY A 193 18.38 7.51 -19.60
CA GLY A 193 19.45 6.87 -20.37
C GLY A 193 19.71 5.42 -19.99
N GLY A 194 18.79 4.74 -19.33
CA GLY A 194 18.82 3.30 -19.10
C GLY A 194 18.31 2.51 -20.32
N TYR A 195 18.81 1.30 -20.51
CA TYR A 195 18.38 0.38 -21.58
C TYR A 195 17.28 -0.53 -21.05
N VAL A 196 16.03 -0.23 -21.40
CA VAL A 196 14.86 -0.88 -20.82
C VAL A 196 14.36 -2.03 -21.71
N THR A 197 14.16 -3.20 -21.09
CA THR A 197 13.40 -4.31 -21.67
C THR A 197 12.22 -4.63 -20.77
N MET A 198 11.01 -4.60 -21.32
CA MET A 198 9.78 -4.95 -20.60
C MET A 198 9.37 -6.39 -20.87
N VAL A 199 8.87 -7.08 -19.86
CA VAL A 199 8.28 -8.42 -19.95
C VAL A 199 6.87 -8.39 -19.40
N HIS A 200 5.89 -8.81 -20.19
CA HIS A 200 4.51 -8.84 -19.76
C HIS A 200 3.77 -10.08 -20.24
N ARG A 201 3.03 -10.73 -19.34
CA ARG A 201 2.24 -11.94 -19.63
C ARG A 201 1.06 -11.72 -20.58
N GLY A 202 0.55 -10.50 -20.67
CA GLY A 202 -0.53 -10.14 -21.58
C GLY A 202 -0.03 -9.84 -23.01
N PRO A 203 -0.96 -9.74 -23.97
CA PRO A 203 -0.62 -9.49 -25.39
C PRO A 203 -0.20 -8.05 -25.68
N GLY A 204 -0.30 -7.15 -24.70
CA GLY A 204 0.04 -5.73 -24.81
C GLY A 204 -0.15 -5.03 -23.47
N PHE A 205 0.01 -3.71 -23.44
CA PHE A 205 -0.24 -2.94 -22.23
C PHE A 205 -1.72 -2.97 -21.83
N GLY A 206 -1.98 -3.09 -20.52
CA GLY A 206 -3.33 -3.16 -19.98
C GLY A 206 -4.16 -1.90 -20.28
N GLU A 207 -5.49 -2.04 -20.37
CA GLU A 207 -6.40 -0.90 -20.54
C GLU A 207 -6.39 0.08 -19.36
N SER A 208 -5.99 -0.40 -18.18
CA SER A 208 -5.85 0.42 -16.98
C SER A 208 -4.63 1.36 -16.98
N VAL A 209 -3.75 1.25 -17.98
CA VAL A 209 -2.66 2.24 -18.16
C VAL A 209 -3.28 3.57 -18.51
N LYS A 210 -2.91 4.62 -17.80
CA LYS A 210 -3.50 5.96 -17.94
C LYS A 210 -3.34 6.48 -19.37
N TYR A 211 -4.40 7.12 -19.88
CA TYR A 211 -4.47 7.60 -21.27
C TYR A 211 -3.35 8.58 -21.65
N TRP A 212 -2.72 9.24 -20.68
CA TRP A 212 -1.57 10.11 -20.93
C TRP A 212 -0.21 9.40 -20.85
N VAL A 213 -0.17 8.16 -20.34
CA VAL A 213 1.06 7.32 -20.28
C VAL A 213 1.09 6.33 -21.43
N LYS A 214 -0.07 5.72 -21.75
CA LYS A 214 -0.18 4.64 -22.72
C LYS A 214 0.37 4.98 -24.12
N PRO A 215 0.03 6.13 -24.72
CA PRO A 215 0.55 6.48 -26.05
C PRO A 215 2.08 6.61 -26.10
N ASP A 216 2.68 7.13 -25.03
CA ASP A 216 4.13 7.31 -25.00
C ASP A 216 4.87 5.98 -24.88
N ILE A 217 4.46 5.09 -23.96
CA ILE A 217 5.11 3.77 -23.82
C ILE A 217 4.90 2.91 -25.08
N GLU A 218 3.74 2.96 -25.72
CA GLU A 218 3.47 2.24 -26.97
C GLU A 218 4.34 2.77 -28.12
N ASN A 219 4.53 4.09 -28.21
CA ASN A 219 5.43 4.70 -29.20
C ASN A 219 6.88 4.30 -28.97
N ARG A 220 7.40 4.33 -27.70
CA ARG A 220 8.77 3.88 -27.38
C ARG A 220 9.00 2.43 -27.76
N VAL A 221 8.01 1.56 -27.56
CA VAL A 221 8.09 0.16 -27.98
C VAL A 221 8.06 0.02 -29.49
N LYS A 222 7.16 0.74 -30.17
CA LYS A 222 7.00 0.70 -31.64
C LYS A 222 8.28 1.17 -32.38
N GLU A 223 8.94 2.20 -31.90
CA GLU A 223 10.18 2.72 -32.50
C GLU A 223 11.43 1.93 -32.09
N GLY A 224 11.30 0.98 -31.12
CA GLY A 224 12.40 0.11 -30.69
C GLY A 224 13.33 0.73 -29.63
N SER A 225 13.00 1.91 -29.07
CA SER A 225 13.78 2.51 -28.01
C SER A 225 13.58 1.85 -26.65
N ILE A 226 12.44 1.17 -26.46
CA ILE A 226 12.16 0.23 -25.38
C ILE A 226 11.81 -1.12 -26.00
N THR A 227 12.52 -2.19 -25.62
CA THR A 227 12.18 -3.54 -26.05
C THR A 227 11.05 -4.09 -25.20
N ALA A 228 10.08 -4.81 -25.80
CA ALA A 228 8.99 -5.45 -25.06
C ALA A 228 8.75 -6.90 -25.50
N HIS A 229 8.67 -7.82 -24.55
CA HIS A 229 8.26 -9.20 -24.73
C HIS A 229 6.86 -9.38 -24.14
N PHE A 230 5.85 -9.34 -24.97
CA PHE A 230 4.46 -9.61 -24.63
C PHE A 230 4.15 -11.12 -24.69
N SER A 231 3.07 -11.54 -24.04
CA SER A 231 2.68 -12.95 -23.91
C SER A 231 3.82 -13.83 -23.37
N ALA A 232 4.69 -13.25 -22.54
CA ALA A 232 5.89 -13.88 -22.00
C ALA A 232 5.90 -13.81 -20.46
N ASN A 233 6.44 -14.85 -19.84
CA ASN A 233 6.63 -14.95 -18.40
C ASN A 233 8.10 -15.19 -18.09
N VAL A 234 8.58 -14.59 -16.99
CA VAL A 234 9.89 -14.92 -16.42
C VAL A 234 9.80 -16.30 -15.78
N THR A 235 10.80 -17.13 -16.03
CA THR A 235 10.92 -18.48 -15.43
C THR A 235 12.11 -18.59 -14.48
N GLU A 236 13.13 -17.75 -14.65
CA GLU A 236 14.32 -17.72 -13.79
C GLU A 236 14.97 -16.35 -13.88
N ILE A 237 15.53 -15.85 -12.77
CA ILE A 237 16.38 -14.67 -12.73
C ILE A 237 17.78 -15.13 -12.28
N ARG A 238 18.78 -14.78 -13.06
CA ARG A 238 20.20 -15.09 -12.79
C ARG A 238 20.96 -13.82 -12.47
N PRO A 239 22.21 -13.88 -11.98
CA PRO A 239 22.96 -12.70 -11.59
C PRO A 239 23.13 -11.63 -12.69
N THR A 240 23.07 -12.01 -13.97
CA THR A 240 23.31 -11.09 -15.11
C THR A 240 22.28 -11.21 -16.22
N GLU A 241 21.23 -12.01 -16.04
CA GLU A 241 20.25 -12.27 -17.10
C GLU A 241 18.89 -12.75 -16.53
N VAL A 242 17.85 -12.60 -17.32
CA VAL A 242 16.49 -13.07 -17.06
C VAL A 242 16.07 -14.07 -18.14
N VAL A 243 15.56 -15.23 -17.75
CA VAL A 243 15.11 -16.29 -18.66
C VAL A 243 13.60 -16.25 -18.79
N LEU A 244 13.08 -16.34 -20.01
CA LEU A 244 11.66 -16.36 -20.32
C LEU A 244 11.18 -17.78 -20.69
N ASN A 245 9.87 -18.03 -20.49
CA ASN A 245 9.20 -19.25 -20.92
C ASN A 245 9.23 -19.49 -22.44
N THR A 246 9.56 -18.48 -23.22
CA THR A 246 9.75 -18.55 -24.68
C THR A 246 11.15 -19.06 -25.10
N GLY A 247 12.03 -19.33 -24.15
CA GLY A 247 13.44 -19.70 -24.39
C GLY A 247 14.37 -18.50 -24.62
N VAL A 248 13.83 -17.27 -24.59
CA VAL A 248 14.65 -16.04 -24.72
C VAL A 248 15.35 -15.77 -23.39
N THR A 249 16.62 -15.40 -23.47
CA THR A 249 17.41 -14.92 -22.34
C THR A 249 17.77 -13.44 -22.55
N ILE A 250 17.48 -12.60 -21.56
CA ILE A 250 17.65 -11.14 -21.62
C ILE A 250 18.75 -10.72 -20.65
N PRO A 251 19.83 -10.09 -21.09
CA PRO A 251 20.85 -9.53 -20.21
C PRO A 251 20.26 -8.46 -19.29
N ALA A 252 20.55 -8.53 -17.98
CA ALA A 252 20.03 -7.63 -16.98
C ALA A 252 21.07 -7.30 -15.91
N GLU A 253 21.21 -6.04 -15.57
CA GLU A 253 21.99 -5.52 -14.45
C GLU A 253 21.09 -5.15 -13.28
N ALA A 254 19.81 -4.90 -13.58
CA ALA A 254 18.75 -4.69 -12.59
C ALA A 254 17.44 -5.30 -13.09
N VAL A 255 16.63 -5.82 -12.15
CA VAL A 255 15.31 -6.39 -12.44
C VAL A 255 14.28 -5.75 -11.52
N LEU A 256 13.24 -5.14 -12.13
CA LEU A 256 12.13 -4.55 -11.40
C LEU A 256 10.86 -5.41 -11.63
N LEU A 257 10.38 -6.03 -10.59
CA LEU A 257 9.17 -6.85 -10.61
C LEU A 257 7.95 -6.01 -10.20
N LEU A 258 7.43 -5.22 -11.15
CA LEU A 258 6.31 -4.31 -10.93
C LEU A 258 4.97 -5.00 -11.27
N THR A 259 4.76 -6.13 -10.61
CA THR A 259 3.66 -7.08 -10.84
C THR A 259 2.36 -6.71 -10.11
N GLY A 260 2.38 -5.58 -9.39
CA GLY A 260 1.28 -5.11 -8.55
C GLY A 260 1.38 -5.62 -7.12
N TYR A 261 0.36 -5.29 -6.33
CA TYR A 261 0.31 -5.54 -4.90
C TYR A 261 -1.04 -6.15 -4.51
N HIS A 262 -1.14 -6.68 -3.29
CA HIS A 262 -2.38 -7.19 -2.70
C HIS A 262 -2.44 -6.89 -1.20
N ALA A 263 -3.64 -6.91 -0.61
CA ALA A 263 -3.80 -6.85 0.83
C ALA A 263 -3.25 -8.13 1.49
N ASP A 264 -2.78 -8.04 2.73
CA ASP A 264 -2.29 -9.21 3.48
C ASP A 264 -3.45 -10.08 3.95
N GLU A 265 -3.95 -10.91 3.04
CA GLU A 265 -5.10 -11.78 3.32
C GLU A 265 -4.75 -12.93 4.26
N ASP A 266 -3.50 -13.40 4.25
CA ASP A 266 -3.07 -14.52 5.09
C ASP A 266 -3.05 -14.07 6.56
N TRP A 267 -2.55 -12.87 6.82
CA TRP A 267 -2.63 -12.27 8.14
C TRP A 267 -4.09 -12.04 8.59
N MET A 268 -4.97 -11.56 7.69
CA MET A 268 -6.39 -11.41 7.99
C MET A 268 -7.07 -12.76 8.30
N ARG A 269 -6.73 -13.84 7.59
CA ARG A 269 -7.22 -15.19 7.89
C ARG A 269 -6.75 -15.69 9.26
N GLN A 270 -5.49 -15.44 9.62
CA GLN A 270 -4.93 -15.84 10.92
C GLN A 270 -5.70 -15.22 12.09
N ILE A 271 -6.19 -14.00 11.96
CA ILE A 271 -7.01 -13.35 12.97
C ILE A 271 -8.51 -13.68 12.85
N GLY A 272 -8.87 -14.57 11.92
CA GLY A 272 -10.20 -15.14 11.77
C GLY A 272 -11.17 -14.37 10.88
N ILE A 273 -10.69 -13.39 10.10
CA ILE A 273 -11.53 -12.70 9.11
C ILE A 273 -11.75 -13.63 7.92
N GLU A 274 -13.00 -13.80 7.54
CA GLU A 274 -13.34 -14.52 6.33
C GLU A 274 -12.92 -13.74 5.08
N ILE A 275 -12.24 -14.43 4.16
CA ILE A 275 -11.76 -13.85 2.91
C ILE A 275 -12.56 -14.42 1.75
N HIS A 276 -13.03 -13.55 0.88
CA HIS A 276 -13.76 -13.96 -0.34
C HIS A 276 -12.81 -14.76 -1.28
N PRO A 277 -13.18 -15.98 -1.70
CA PRO A 277 -12.26 -16.85 -2.45
C PRO A 277 -11.79 -16.26 -3.77
N ASP A 278 -12.68 -15.60 -4.52
CA ASP A 278 -12.35 -15.07 -5.85
C ASP A 278 -11.65 -13.72 -5.82
N THR A 279 -12.08 -12.82 -4.95
CA THR A 279 -11.55 -11.44 -4.90
C THR A 279 -10.40 -11.29 -3.93
N ARG A 280 -10.22 -12.25 -2.99
CA ARG A 280 -9.26 -12.20 -1.89
C ARG A 280 -9.46 -10.98 -0.97
N ALA A 281 -10.62 -10.35 -1.05
CA ALA A 281 -11.03 -9.25 -0.17
C ALA A 281 -11.60 -9.79 1.14
N PRO A 282 -11.46 -9.08 2.27
CA PRO A 282 -12.14 -9.44 3.51
C PRO A 282 -13.66 -9.37 3.32
N LYS A 283 -14.40 -10.27 3.96
CA LYS A 283 -15.85 -10.13 4.08
C LYS A 283 -16.14 -9.13 5.20
N TYR A 284 -17.02 -8.18 4.93
CA TYR A 284 -17.41 -7.12 5.87
C TYR A 284 -18.83 -6.63 5.57
N ASP A 285 -19.46 -6.01 6.55
CA ASP A 285 -20.70 -5.29 6.36
C ASP A 285 -20.43 -3.93 5.70
N ALA A 286 -20.99 -3.70 4.52
CA ALA A 286 -20.78 -2.48 3.75
C ALA A 286 -21.35 -1.21 4.41
N THR A 287 -22.22 -1.34 5.41
CA THR A 287 -22.81 -0.21 6.13
C THR A 287 -21.98 0.21 7.33
N THR A 288 -21.20 -0.69 7.92
CA THR A 288 -20.40 -0.45 9.13
C THR A 288 -18.90 -0.63 8.95
N TYR A 289 -18.48 -1.32 7.89
CA TYR A 289 -17.12 -1.83 7.65
C TYR A 289 -16.64 -2.84 8.70
N GLU A 290 -17.53 -3.41 9.51
CA GLU A 290 -17.19 -4.49 10.43
C GLU A 290 -17.00 -5.80 9.68
N THR A 291 -15.95 -6.53 10.03
CA THR A 291 -15.67 -7.84 9.43
C THR A 291 -16.57 -8.93 10.02
N THR A 292 -16.36 -10.19 9.59
CA THR A 292 -16.99 -11.36 10.20
C THR A 292 -16.56 -11.62 11.65
N VAL A 293 -15.55 -10.90 12.14
CA VAL A 293 -15.09 -10.95 13.53
C VAL A 293 -15.60 -9.72 14.28
N PRO A 294 -16.45 -9.89 15.29
CA PRO A 294 -16.99 -8.78 16.07
C PRO A 294 -15.90 -7.88 16.66
N GLY A 295 -16.05 -6.57 16.52
CA GLY A 295 -15.07 -5.58 16.96
C GLY A 295 -13.88 -5.38 16.05
N LEU A 296 -13.74 -6.16 14.95
CA LEU A 296 -12.73 -5.93 13.91
C LEU A 296 -13.35 -5.25 12.69
N PHE A 297 -12.80 -4.10 12.35
CA PHE A 297 -13.21 -3.27 11.20
C PHE A 297 -12.10 -3.18 10.18
N VAL A 298 -12.44 -2.89 8.93
CA VAL A 298 -11.48 -2.71 7.82
C VAL A 298 -11.69 -1.38 7.12
N ALA A 299 -10.59 -0.69 6.76
CA ALA A 299 -10.63 0.60 6.09
C ALA A 299 -9.57 0.72 5.00
N GLY A 300 -9.85 1.55 3.99
CA GLY A 300 -8.91 1.89 2.93
C GLY A 300 -8.57 0.72 2.01
N GLY A 301 -7.34 0.72 1.51
CA GLY A 301 -6.87 -0.22 0.49
C GLY A 301 -6.98 -1.70 0.86
N GLN A 302 -7.06 -2.02 2.14
CA GLN A 302 -7.23 -3.38 2.61
C GLN A 302 -8.51 -4.07 2.10
N LEU A 303 -9.56 -3.28 1.81
CA LEU A 303 -10.82 -3.75 1.26
C LEU A 303 -10.71 -4.26 -0.19
N ALA A 304 -9.67 -3.87 -0.90
CA ALA A 304 -9.55 -4.13 -2.33
C ALA A 304 -9.20 -5.59 -2.67
N GLY A 305 -8.66 -6.36 -1.73
CA GLY A 305 -8.14 -7.70 -1.99
C GLY A 305 -7.10 -7.67 -3.13
N LYS A 306 -7.31 -8.47 -4.18
CA LYS A 306 -6.46 -8.45 -5.38
C LYS A 306 -6.84 -7.38 -6.40
N ARG A 307 -7.97 -6.65 -6.21
CA ARG A 307 -8.45 -5.60 -7.11
C ARG A 307 -8.00 -4.23 -6.63
N THR A 308 -6.71 -4.01 -6.47
CA THR A 308 -6.13 -2.78 -5.91
C THR A 308 -6.46 -1.49 -6.65
N GLY A 309 -7.10 -1.58 -7.83
CA GLY A 309 -7.61 -0.43 -8.58
C GLY A 309 -9.03 0.04 -8.20
N THR A 310 -9.60 -0.42 -7.08
CA THR A 310 -10.97 -0.05 -6.67
C THR A 310 -11.04 0.80 -5.42
N VAL A 311 -10.01 0.75 -4.57
CA VAL A 311 -9.94 1.54 -3.33
C VAL A 311 -8.66 2.37 -3.35
N PHE A 312 -8.85 3.68 -3.33
CA PHE A 312 -7.81 4.70 -3.34
C PHE A 312 -7.98 5.64 -2.14
N ILE A 313 -7.14 6.66 -2.02
CA ILE A 313 -7.27 7.69 -0.98
C ILE A 313 -8.61 8.39 -1.12
N GLU A 314 -9.03 8.69 -2.35
CA GLU A 314 -10.23 9.45 -2.71
C GLU A 314 -11.51 8.89 -2.09
N ASN A 315 -11.66 7.59 -2.06
CA ASN A 315 -12.83 6.92 -1.48
C ASN A 315 -12.54 6.30 -0.11
N GLY A 316 -11.34 5.79 0.11
CA GLY A 316 -10.93 5.17 1.39
C GLY A 316 -10.91 6.12 2.59
N ARG A 317 -10.76 7.42 2.36
CA ARG A 317 -10.77 8.46 3.40
C ARG A 317 -12.11 8.59 4.14
N PHE A 318 -13.22 8.19 3.52
CA PHE A 318 -14.55 8.27 4.12
C PHE A 318 -14.92 7.07 4.99
N HIS A 319 -14.20 5.95 4.88
CA HIS A 319 -14.50 4.75 5.66
C HIS A 319 -14.41 5.03 7.17
N GLY A 320 -13.44 5.85 7.58
CA GLY A 320 -13.20 6.19 8.98
C GLY A 320 -14.37 6.90 9.66
N GLU A 321 -15.08 7.77 8.95
CA GLU A 321 -16.24 8.47 9.50
C GLU A 321 -17.38 7.50 9.80
N VAL A 322 -17.64 6.55 8.90
CA VAL A 322 -18.68 5.54 9.09
C VAL A 322 -18.34 4.63 10.26
N ILE A 323 -17.09 4.16 10.32
CA ILE A 323 -16.60 3.32 11.41
C ILE A 323 -16.71 4.05 12.75
N ALA A 324 -16.19 5.28 12.85
CA ALA A 324 -16.20 6.04 14.09
C ALA A 324 -17.63 6.33 14.60
N LYS A 325 -18.58 6.67 13.71
CA LYS A 325 -20.00 6.84 14.06
C LYS A 325 -20.61 5.55 14.57
N THR A 326 -20.31 4.41 13.94
CA THR A 326 -20.76 3.08 14.38
C THR A 326 -20.24 2.77 15.78
N LEU A 327 -18.96 3.05 16.05
CA LEU A 327 -18.31 2.81 17.33
C LEU A 327 -18.87 3.71 18.44
N ALA A 328 -19.04 5.02 18.17
CA ALA A 328 -19.59 5.97 19.11
C ALA A 328 -21.02 5.56 19.53
N ALA A 329 -21.87 5.20 18.57
CA ALA A 329 -23.23 4.72 18.87
C ALA A 329 -23.24 3.45 19.75
N ARG A 330 -22.30 2.50 19.54
CA ARG A 330 -22.19 1.28 20.37
C ARG A 330 -21.69 1.56 21.78
N LEU A 331 -20.85 2.58 21.95
CA LEU A 331 -20.27 2.95 23.22
C LEU A 331 -21.12 3.95 24.02
N GLY A 332 -22.25 4.41 23.44
CA GLY A 332 -23.15 5.35 24.07
C GLY A 332 -22.63 6.79 24.16
N GLN A 333 -21.78 7.16 23.20
CA GLN A 333 -21.17 8.49 23.07
C GLN A 333 -21.83 9.31 21.97
#